data_494f4dd89ba7157ff1d45190347b95c1
#
_entry.id   494f4dd89ba7157ff1d45190347b95c1
#
_cell.length_a   1.000
_cell.length_b   1.000
_cell.length_c   1.000
_cell.angle_alpha   90.00
_cell.angle_beta   90.00
_cell.angle_gamma   90.00
#
_symmetry.space_group_name_H-M   'P 1'
#
loop_
_entity.id
_entity.type
_entity.pdbx_description
1 polymer ?
#
loop_
_entity_poly.entity_id
_entity_poly.type
_entity_poly.pdbx_seq_one_letter_code
_entity_poly.pdbx_strand_id
1 'polypeptide(L)'
;MDRRTPSRQQLIEWDHAFLWHPFTQMRDWLAEEPLVIASGEGNYLVDVDGRRYLDGVSSLWCNVHGHRHPDLDAALREQAERIAHSTLLGLASVPSIELARQLVDLAPAGLTRVFYSDAGATAVEIALKLAFQYWQLRGEPRRRKFVSLTEAYHGDTIGAVSVGYSEAFH
;
A
#
# COMPACT_ATOMS: atom_id res chain seq x y z
N MET A 1 10.98 -0.30 -30.84
CA MET A 1 9.56 -0.71 -30.76
C MET A 1 8.72 0.53 -30.76
N ASP A 2 7.95 0.73 -31.80
CA ASP A 2 6.99 1.84 -31.92
C ASP A 2 5.87 1.58 -30.88
N ARG A 3 5.93 2.25 -29.74
CA ARG A 3 4.89 2.14 -28.69
C ARG A 3 3.73 3.05 -29.09
N ARG A 4 2.92 2.61 -30.04
CA ARG A 4 1.62 3.27 -30.27
C ARG A 4 0.83 3.23 -28.98
N THR A 5 0.40 4.37 -28.49
CA THR A 5 -0.48 4.45 -27.34
C THR A 5 -1.75 3.66 -27.63
N PRO A 6 -2.14 2.68 -26.78
CA PRO A 6 -3.36 1.91 -27.01
C PRO A 6 -4.58 2.82 -27.07
N SER A 7 -5.56 2.48 -27.91
CA SER A 7 -6.84 3.19 -27.91
C SER A 7 -7.61 2.90 -26.60
N ARG A 8 -8.58 3.78 -26.26
CA ARG A 8 -9.49 3.55 -25.12
C ARG A 8 -10.14 2.17 -25.20
N GLN A 9 -10.64 1.79 -26.39
CA GLN A 9 -11.27 0.50 -26.59
C GLN A 9 -10.32 -0.68 -26.33
N GLN A 10 -9.08 -0.59 -26.81
CA GLN A 10 -8.07 -1.61 -26.51
C GLN A 10 -7.75 -1.72 -25.03
N LEU A 11 -7.70 -0.60 -24.30
CA LEU A 11 -7.47 -0.60 -22.85
C LEU A 11 -8.61 -1.30 -22.09
N ILE A 12 -9.87 -1.04 -22.48
CA ILE A 12 -11.06 -1.69 -21.90
C ILE A 12 -11.05 -3.20 -22.20
N GLU A 13 -10.77 -3.59 -23.43
CA GLU A 13 -10.66 -5.01 -23.81
C GLU A 13 -9.58 -5.75 -23.00
N TRP A 14 -8.44 -5.11 -22.77
CA TRP A 14 -7.36 -5.69 -21.97
C TRP A 14 -7.68 -5.72 -20.47
N ASP A 15 -8.35 -4.69 -19.95
CA ASP A 15 -8.84 -4.69 -18.57
C ASP A 15 -9.78 -5.89 -18.34
N HIS A 16 -10.79 -6.05 -19.16
CA HIS A 16 -11.74 -7.15 -19.07
C HIS A 16 -11.12 -8.54 -19.26
N ALA A 17 -10.09 -8.64 -20.10
CA ALA A 17 -9.45 -9.91 -20.40
C ALA A 17 -8.38 -10.33 -19.39
N PHE A 18 -7.68 -9.39 -18.75
CA PHE A 18 -6.44 -9.69 -18.03
C PHE A 18 -6.40 -9.18 -16.59
N LEU A 19 -7.30 -8.28 -16.17
CA LEU A 19 -7.31 -7.77 -14.81
C LEU A 19 -8.39 -8.42 -13.95
N TRP A 20 -8.02 -8.77 -12.73
CA TRP A 20 -8.94 -9.12 -11.68
C TRP A 20 -8.94 -8.00 -10.62
N HIS A 21 -10.01 -7.25 -10.56
CA HIS A 21 -10.13 -6.11 -9.66
C HIS A 21 -10.40 -6.56 -8.22
N PRO A 22 -9.69 -5.98 -7.22
CA PRO A 22 -9.94 -6.26 -5.82
C PRO A 22 -11.32 -5.71 -5.39
N PHE A 23 -11.97 -6.37 -4.43
CA PHE A 23 -13.28 -5.98 -3.87
C PHE A 23 -14.37 -5.72 -4.93
N THR A 24 -14.28 -6.40 -6.07
CA THR A 24 -15.15 -6.16 -7.23
C THR A 24 -15.87 -7.43 -7.64
N GLN A 25 -17.21 -7.35 -7.84
CA GLN A 25 -17.95 -8.43 -8.48
C GLN A 25 -17.63 -8.41 -9.99
N MET A 26 -16.75 -9.28 -10.41
CA MET A 26 -16.20 -9.27 -11.78
C MET A 26 -17.27 -9.46 -12.86
N ARG A 27 -18.34 -10.24 -12.60
CA ARG A 27 -19.43 -10.40 -13.56
C ARG A 27 -20.10 -9.06 -13.88
N ASP A 28 -20.29 -8.22 -12.87
CA ASP A 28 -20.95 -6.93 -13.03
C ASP A 28 -19.97 -5.92 -13.66
N TRP A 29 -18.69 -5.96 -13.25
CA TRP A 29 -17.62 -5.18 -13.87
C TRP A 29 -17.49 -5.40 -15.38
N LEU A 30 -17.54 -6.66 -15.83
CA LEU A 30 -17.45 -7.01 -17.25
C LEU A 30 -18.68 -6.55 -18.08
N ALA A 31 -19.77 -6.18 -17.45
CA ALA A 31 -20.95 -5.63 -18.11
C ALA A 31 -20.92 -4.10 -18.27
N GLU A 32 -19.93 -3.42 -17.65
CA GLU A 32 -19.79 -1.96 -17.65
C GLU A 32 -18.53 -1.53 -18.40
N GLU A 33 -18.51 -0.27 -18.85
CA GLU A 33 -17.30 0.34 -19.35
C GLU A 33 -16.49 0.97 -18.21
N PRO A 34 -15.28 0.46 -17.90
CA PRO A 34 -14.47 1.01 -16.82
C PRO A 34 -13.98 2.42 -17.14
N LEU A 35 -13.85 3.22 -16.08
CA LEU A 35 -13.19 4.51 -16.14
C LEU A 35 -11.68 4.31 -16.17
N VAL A 36 -11.06 4.51 -17.34
CA VAL A 36 -9.62 4.29 -17.53
C VAL A 36 -8.87 5.59 -17.22
N ILE A 37 -8.14 5.64 -16.11
CA ILE A 37 -7.37 6.79 -15.68
C ILE A 37 -6.00 6.81 -16.36
N ALA A 38 -5.64 7.95 -16.96
CA ALA A 38 -4.39 8.18 -17.66
C ALA A 38 -3.38 9.02 -16.85
N SER A 39 -3.86 9.94 -16.03
CA SER A 39 -3.00 10.83 -15.24
C SER A 39 -3.74 11.42 -14.03
N GLY A 40 -3.01 12.16 -13.19
CA GLY A 40 -3.57 12.92 -12.09
C GLY A 40 -2.81 14.23 -11.88
N GLU A 41 -3.48 15.24 -11.34
CA GLU A 41 -2.90 16.53 -11.01
C GLU A 41 -3.64 17.17 -9.83
N GLY A 42 -2.91 17.51 -8.76
CA GLY A 42 -3.51 18.01 -7.53
C GLY A 42 -4.55 17.00 -7.00
N ASN A 43 -5.79 17.42 -6.83
CA ASN A 43 -6.87 16.57 -6.34
C ASN A 43 -7.73 15.97 -7.48
N TYR A 44 -7.24 15.94 -8.70
CA TYR A 44 -8.01 15.44 -9.84
C TYR A 44 -7.32 14.26 -10.52
N LEU A 45 -8.14 13.28 -10.89
CA LEU A 45 -7.80 12.23 -11.84
C LEU A 45 -8.24 12.67 -13.24
N VAL A 46 -7.53 12.23 -14.25
CA VAL A 46 -7.82 12.52 -15.67
C VAL A 46 -7.90 11.20 -16.42
N ASP A 47 -9.02 10.93 -17.08
CA ASP A 47 -9.19 9.74 -17.89
C ASP A 47 -8.48 9.84 -19.25
N VAL A 48 -8.51 8.75 -20.00
CA VAL A 48 -7.91 8.66 -21.34
C VAL A 48 -8.57 9.58 -22.38
N ASP A 49 -9.78 10.06 -22.12
CA ASP A 49 -10.50 11.03 -22.94
C ASP A 49 -10.24 12.47 -22.51
N GLY A 50 -9.45 12.70 -21.46
CA GLY A 50 -9.11 14.01 -20.92
C GLY A 50 -10.15 14.62 -19.96
N ARG A 51 -11.16 13.84 -19.54
CA ARG A 51 -12.15 14.30 -18.55
C ARG A 51 -11.54 14.26 -17.16
N ARG A 52 -11.90 15.25 -16.35
CA ARG A 52 -11.38 15.42 -14.99
C ARG A 52 -12.41 14.95 -13.95
N TYR A 53 -11.94 14.24 -12.94
CA TYR A 53 -12.75 13.74 -11.83
C TYR A 53 -12.08 14.13 -10.51
N LEU A 54 -12.86 14.69 -9.57
CA LEU A 54 -12.35 14.96 -8.23
C LEU A 54 -12.08 13.66 -7.49
N ASP A 55 -10.85 13.47 -7.08
CA ASP A 55 -10.42 12.32 -6.28
C ASP A 55 -10.72 12.56 -4.78
N GLY A 56 -11.99 12.50 -4.41
CA GLY A 56 -12.48 12.80 -3.07
C GLY A 56 -12.07 11.81 -1.98
N VAL A 57 -11.54 10.65 -2.37
CA VAL A 57 -11.07 9.60 -1.45
C VAL A 57 -9.55 9.40 -1.50
N SER A 58 -8.82 10.31 -2.16
CA SER A 58 -7.35 10.27 -2.29
C SER A 58 -6.85 8.91 -2.82
N SER A 59 -7.48 8.40 -3.88
CA SER A 59 -7.19 7.08 -4.49
C SER A 59 -7.11 5.96 -3.45
N LEU A 60 -8.13 5.87 -2.63
CA LEU A 60 -8.26 4.98 -1.47
C LEU A 60 -7.20 5.28 -0.39
N TRP A 61 -7.24 6.55 0.11
CA TRP A 61 -6.51 7.07 1.28
C TRP A 61 -5.00 7.22 1.14
N CYS A 62 -4.43 7.07 -0.07
CA CYS A 62 -2.99 7.06 -0.28
C CYS A 62 -2.41 8.41 -0.70
N ASN A 63 -3.16 9.25 -1.44
CA ASN A 63 -2.66 10.52 -2.00
C ASN A 63 -2.87 11.71 -1.06
N VAL A 64 -2.19 11.73 0.08
CA VAL A 64 -2.33 12.77 1.11
C VAL A 64 -1.93 14.17 0.59
N HIS A 65 -0.97 14.25 -0.33
CA HIS A 65 -0.45 15.50 -0.88
C HIS A 65 -0.97 15.83 -2.29
N GLY A 66 -1.96 15.07 -2.76
CA GLY A 66 -2.44 15.14 -4.14
C GLY A 66 -1.53 14.46 -5.14
N HIS A 67 -2.01 14.39 -6.38
CA HIS A 67 -1.28 13.77 -7.49
C HIS A 67 -0.16 14.69 -7.98
N ARG A 68 0.98 14.10 -8.29
CA ARG A 68 2.15 14.81 -8.86
C ARG A 68 2.64 15.98 -8.03
N HIS A 69 2.74 15.80 -6.72
CA HIS A 69 3.37 16.82 -5.88
C HIS A 69 4.83 17.02 -6.32
N PRO A 70 5.24 18.26 -6.67
CA PRO A 70 6.52 18.50 -7.33
C PRO A 70 7.73 18.03 -6.52
N ASP A 71 7.73 18.24 -5.20
CA ASP A 71 8.85 17.84 -4.33
C ASP A 71 8.95 16.32 -4.20
N LEU A 72 7.80 15.61 -4.13
CA LEU A 72 7.77 14.15 -4.07
C LEU A 72 8.23 13.54 -5.39
N ASP A 73 7.76 14.07 -6.51
CA ASP A 73 8.18 13.66 -7.86
C ASP A 73 9.69 13.90 -8.06
N ALA A 74 10.22 15.03 -7.58
CA ALA A 74 11.65 15.35 -7.67
C ALA A 74 12.49 14.39 -6.83
N ALA A 75 12.10 14.16 -5.58
CA ALA A 75 12.79 13.22 -4.67
C ALA A 75 12.84 11.79 -5.23
N LEU A 76 11.72 11.34 -5.84
CA LEU A 76 11.65 10.02 -6.47
C LEU A 76 12.62 9.90 -7.65
N ARG A 77 12.64 10.90 -8.55
CA ARG A 77 13.56 10.92 -9.71
C ARG A 77 15.01 10.95 -9.27
N GLU A 78 15.35 11.84 -8.34
CA GLU A 78 16.72 11.96 -7.82
C GLU A 78 17.21 10.65 -7.17
N GLN A 79 16.36 9.99 -6.39
CA GLN A 79 16.72 8.71 -5.79
C GLN A 79 16.86 7.59 -6.83
N ALA A 80 15.99 7.56 -7.85
CA ALA A 80 16.05 6.57 -8.93
C ALA A 80 17.34 6.69 -9.77
N GLU A 81 17.87 7.92 -9.95
CA GLU A 81 19.15 8.17 -10.63
C GLU A 81 20.34 7.63 -9.83
N ARG A 82 20.24 7.55 -8.50
CA ARG A 82 21.30 7.00 -7.64
C ARG A 82 21.22 5.49 -7.54
N ILE A 83 20.09 4.99 -7.07
CA ILE A 83 19.78 3.57 -6.93
C ILE A 83 18.27 3.38 -6.66
N ALA A 84 17.65 2.53 -7.45
CA ALA A 84 16.22 2.23 -7.31
C ALA A 84 15.94 1.24 -6.16
N HIS A 85 16.84 0.28 -5.94
CA HIS A 85 16.67 -0.75 -4.91
C HIS A 85 18.02 -1.22 -4.35
N SER A 86 18.01 -1.49 -3.03
CA SER A 86 19.06 -2.20 -2.31
C SER A 86 18.42 -3.01 -1.18
N THR A 87 18.99 -4.16 -0.85
CA THR A 87 18.52 -4.97 0.27
C THR A 87 18.95 -4.39 1.62
N LEU A 88 18.15 -4.65 2.68
CA LEU A 88 18.60 -4.47 4.07
C LEU A 88 19.13 -5.78 4.69
N LEU A 89 19.16 -6.87 3.94
CA LEU A 89 19.77 -8.12 4.38
C LEU A 89 21.29 -8.04 4.25
N GLY A 90 21.95 -7.70 5.35
CA GLY A 90 23.39 -7.54 5.43
C GLY A 90 23.95 -6.23 4.86
N LEU A 91 23.10 -5.36 4.32
CA LEU A 91 23.43 -4.02 3.82
C LEU A 91 22.57 -2.97 4.52
N ALA A 92 22.92 -1.71 4.32
CA ALA A 92 22.13 -0.56 4.73
C ALA A 92 22.10 0.47 3.60
N SER A 93 21.05 1.29 3.54
CA SER A 93 20.93 2.37 2.56
C SER A 93 20.73 3.72 3.25
N VAL A 94 21.23 4.78 2.63
CA VAL A 94 21.11 6.14 3.19
C VAL A 94 19.63 6.51 3.45
N PRO A 95 18.70 6.39 2.48
CA PRO A 95 17.31 6.77 2.71
C PRO A 95 16.64 5.99 3.85
N SER A 96 16.94 4.68 3.98
CA SER A 96 16.33 3.88 5.05
C SER A 96 16.82 4.27 6.43
N ILE A 97 18.10 4.64 6.56
CA ILE A 97 18.69 5.09 7.83
C ILE A 97 18.10 6.45 8.23
N GLU A 98 18.07 7.39 7.30
CA GLU A 98 17.53 8.74 7.55
C GLU A 98 16.05 8.72 7.92
N LEU A 99 15.24 7.93 7.19
CA LEU A 99 13.82 7.75 7.50
C LEU A 99 13.63 7.09 8.87
N ALA A 100 14.40 6.05 9.21
CA ALA A 100 14.33 5.41 10.50
C ALA A 100 14.62 6.38 11.65
N ARG A 101 15.63 7.26 11.48
CA ARG A 101 15.96 8.31 12.43
C ARG A 101 14.78 9.25 12.66
N GLN A 102 14.18 9.76 11.58
CA GLN A 102 13.04 10.67 11.67
C GLN A 102 11.81 10.01 12.32
N LEU A 103 11.53 8.76 11.97
CA LEU A 103 10.42 8.02 12.58
C LEU A 103 10.61 7.79 14.09
N VAL A 104 11.83 7.50 14.53
CA VAL A 104 12.13 7.35 15.97
C VAL A 104 11.99 8.69 16.71
N ASP A 105 12.41 9.79 16.09
CA ASP A 105 12.28 11.14 16.69
C ASP A 105 10.78 11.54 16.85
N LEU A 106 9.89 11.05 15.97
CA LEU A 106 8.44 11.32 16.02
C LEU A 106 7.67 10.32 16.90
N ALA A 107 8.22 9.14 17.13
CA ALA A 107 7.56 8.07 17.86
C ALA A 107 7.49 8.34 19.36
N PRO A 108 6.52 7.76 20.09
CA PRO A 108 6.50 7.80 21.55
C PRO A 108 7.79 7.26 22.15
N ALA A 109 8.18 7.83 23.30
CA ALA A 109 9.39 7.41 24.02
C ALA A 109 9.40 5.90 24.28
N GLY A 110 10.55 5.27 24.02
CA GLY A 110 10.73 3.82 24.15
C GLY A 110 10.61 3.04 22.82
N LEU A 111 10.04 3.62 21.78
CA LEU A 111 10.07 3.04 20.42
C LEU A 111 11.34 3.49 19.70
N THR A 112 12.37 2.66 19.71
CA THR A 112 13.73 3.02 19.32
C THR A 112 14.24 2.28 18.07
N ARG A 113 13.39 1.52 17.42
CA ARG A 113 13.74 0.73 16.23
C ARG A 113 12.60 0.73 15.23
N VAL A 114 12.95 0.74 13.95
CA VAL A 114 12.02 0.68 12.82
C VAL A 114 12.26 -0.61 12.06
N PHE A 115 11.19 -1.32 11.77
CA PHE A 115 11.18 -2.43 10.83
C PHE A 115 10.28 -2.05 9.66
N TYR A 116 10.82 -2.04 8.45
CA TYR A 116 10.08 -1.68 7.25
C TYR A 116 9.32 -2.86 6.66
N SER A 117 8.12 -2.60 6.18
CA SER A 117 7.32 -3.50 5.36
C SER A 117 6.65 -2.70 4.24
N ASP A 118 6.05 -3.39 3.31
CA ASP A 118 5.49 -2.84 2.08
C ASP A 118 4.03 -2.36 2.22
N ALA A 119 3.33 -2.80 3.26
CA ALA A 119 1.92 -2.43 3.49
C ALA A 119 1.55 -2.49 4.97
N GLY A 120 0.42 -1.87 5.34
CA GLY A 120 -0.13 -1.95 6.71
C GLY A 120 -0.42 -3.39 7.15
N ALA A 121 -1.01 -4.20 6.27
CA ALA A 121 -1.29 -5.61 6.54
C ALA A 121 -0.02 -6.42 6.85
N THR A 122 1.04 -6.24 6.09
CA THR A 122 2.33 -6.92 6.34
C THR A 122 3.02 -6.39 7.59
N ALA A 123 2.85 -5.12 7.94
CA ALA A 123 3.32 -4.58 9.22
C ALA A 123 2.61 -5.24 10.41
N VAL A 124 1.29 -5.47 10.32
CA VAL A 124 0.52 -6.20 11.33
C VAL A 124 0.99 -7.66 11.44
N GLU A 125 1.22 -8.35 10.31
CA GLU A 125 1.79 -9.71 10.31
C GLU A 125 3.13 -9.78 11.05
N ILE A 126 4.01 -8.82 10.80
CA ILE A 126 5.31 -8.74 11.47
C ILE A 126 5.12 -8.50 12.97
N ALA A 127 4.21 -7.60 13.37
CA ALA A 127 3.92 -7.32 14.76
C ALA A 127 3.39 -8.57 15.51
N LEU A 128 2.47 -9.30 14.88
CA LEU A 128 1.94 -10.57 15.42
C LEU A 128 3.04 -11.62 15.59
N LYS A 129 3.90 -11.80 14.58
CA LYS A 129 5.03 -12.71 14.64
C LYS A 129 6.03 -12.33 15.74
N LEU A 130 6.38 -11.04 15.84
CA LEU A 130 7.29 -10.55 16.88
C LEU A 130 6.70 -10.76 18.27
N ALA A 131 5.43 -10.42 18.48
CA ALA A 131 4.77 -10.61 19.77
C ALA A 131 4.71 -12.10 20.16
N PHE A 132 4.35 -12.97 19.23
CA PHE A 132 4.33 -14.42 19.45
C PHE A 132 5.73 -14.94 19.82
N GLN A 133 6.73 -14.65 18.99
CA GLN A 133 8.10 -15.13 19.19
C GLN A 133 8.72 -14.60 20.49
N TYR A 134 8.44 -13.33 20.84
CA TYR A 134 8.93 -12.73 22.09
C TYR A 134 8.55 -13.58 23.31
N TRP A 135 7.28 -13.99 23.42
CA TRP A 135 6.83 -14.79 24.56
C TRP A 135 7.38 -16.23 24.55
N GLN A 136 7.59 -16.82 23.36
CA GLN A 136 8.26 -18.13 23.27
C GLN A 136 9.70 -18.04 23.82
N LEU A 137 10.44 -17.01 23.39
CA LEU A 137 11.83 -16.79 23.82
C LEU A 137 11.95 -16.39 25.30
N ARG A 138 10.90 -15.81 25.86
CA ARG A 138 10.81 -15.51 27.30
C ARG A 138 10.49 -16.73 28.18
N GLY A 139 10.29 -17.90 27.58
CA GLY A 139 9.93 -19.11 28.31
C GLY A 139 8.46 -19.19 28.72
N GLU A 140 7.59 -18.40 28.09
CA GLU A 140 6.15 -18.39 28.35
C GLU A 140 5.34 -18.94 27.16
N PRO A 141 5.51 -20.23 26.77
CA PRO A 141 4.93 -20.80 25.56
C PRO A 141 3.40 -20.90 25.60
N ARG A 142 2.77 -20.66 26.75
CA ARG A 142 1.30 -20.62 26.88
C ARG A 142 0.69 -19.30 26.41
N ARG A 143 1.47 -18.24 26.25
CA ARG A 143 1.02 -16.94 25.71
C ARG A 143 0.94 -17.00 24.19
N ARG A 144 -0.16 -17.55 23.66
CA ARG A 144 -0.40 -17.80 22.23
C ARG A 144 -1.67 -17.14 21.69
N LYS A 145 -2.44 -16.51 22.57
CA LYS A 145 -3.70 -15.89 22.17
C LYS A 145 -3.52 -14.41 21.99
N PHE A 146 -4.17 -13.85 20.99
CA PHE A 146 -4.31 -12.43 20.75
C PHE A 146 -5.72 -11.99 21.15
N VAL A 147 -5.83 -10.75 21.60
CA VAL A 147 -7.10 -10.09 21.87
C VAL A 147 -7.21 -8.95 20.86
N SER A 148 -8.32 -8.89 20.14
CA SER A 148 -8.60 -7.84 19.19
C SER A 148 -9.97 -7.20 19.48
N LEU A 149 -10.19 -6.00 18.94
CA LEU A 149 -11.49 -5.35 19.00
C LEU A 149 -12.39 -5.89 17.88
N THR A 150 -13.69 -5.93 18.11
CA THR A 150 -14.69 -6.19 17.06
C THR A 150 -14.73 -5.03 16.08
N GLU A 151 -15.09 -5.32 14.82
CA GLU A 151 -15.18 -4.33 13.73
C GLU A 151 -13.85 -3.55 13.52
N ALA A 152 -12.71 -4.17 13.81
CA ALA A 152 -11.41 -3.60 13.53
C ALA A 152 -10.89 -4.10 12.19
N TYR A 153 -10.34 -3.20 11.39
CA TYR A 153 -9.67 -3.54 10.13
C TYR A 153 -8.15 -3.36 10.27
N HIS A 154 -7.41 -4.42 9.99
CA HIS A 154 -5.94 -4.43 10.08
C HIS A 154 -5.26 -4.84 8.77
N GLY A 155 -6.03 -5.03 7.70
CA GLY A 155 -5.57 -5.44 6.38
C GLY A 155 -6.03 -6.84 5.98
N ASP A 156 -5.70 -7.25 4.76
CA ASP A 156 -6.30 -8.40 4.08
C ASP A 156 -5.39 -9.63 4.01
N THR A 157 -4.27 -9.64 4.73
CA THR A 157 -3.48 -10.87 4.91
C THR A 157 -4.13 -11.76 5.97
N ILE A 158 -3.89 -13.08 5.91
CA ILE A 158 -4.53 -14.05 6.82
C ILE A 158 -4.36 -13.68 8.29
N GLY A 159 -3.15 -13.28 8.71
CA GLY A 159 -2.92 -12.88 10.10
C GLY A 159 -3.57 -11.55 10.45
N ALA A 160 -3.55 -10.56 9.56
CA ALA A 160 -4.22 -9.29 9.77
C ALA A 160 -5.75 -9.47 9.89
N VAL A 161 -6.37 -10.25 9.00
CA VAL A 161 -7.80 -10.61 9.05
C VAL A 161 -8.14 -11.36 10.34
N SER A 162 -7.28 -12.28 10.80
CA SER A 162 -7.54 -13.07 12.01
C SER A 162 -7.61 -12.27 13.31
N VAL A 163 -7.11 -11.04 13.31
CA VAL A 163 -7.19 -10.09 14.44
C VAL A 163 -8.01 -8.85 14.13
N GLY A 164 -8.64 -8.78 12.95
CA GLY A 164 -9.39 -7.61 12.48
C GLY A 164 -10.67 -8.01 11.75
N TYR A 165 -11.42 -8.96 12.29
CA TYR A 165 -12.66 -9.43 11.66
C TYR A 165 -13.72 -8.32 11.58
N SER A 166 -14.30 -8.17 10.39
CA SER A 166 -15.50 -7.35 10.15
C SER A 166 -16.49 -8.15 9.32
N GLU A 167 -17.75 -8.24 9.79
CA GLU A 167 -18.83 -8.97 9.11
C GLU A 167 -19.09 -8.44 7.68
N ALA A 168 -18.78 -7.17 7.43
CA ALA A 168 -18.98 -6.55 6.11
C ALA A 168 -17.98 -7.03 5.05
N PHE A 169 -16.81 -7.57 5.46
CA PHE A 169 -15.70 -7.90 4.56
C PHE A 169 -15.17 -9.34 4.67
N HIS A 170 -15.59 -10.08 5.70
CA HIS A 170 -15.06 -11.43 5.99
C HIS A 170 -16.13 -12.49 6.23
#